data_54e46ecc865cb343d872d5c6aacab60c
#
_entry.id   54e46ecc865cb343d872d5c6aacab60c
#
_cell.length_a   1.000
_cell.length_b   1.000
_cell.length_c   1.000
_cell.angle_alpha   90.00
_cell.angle_beta   90.00
_cell.angle_gamma   90.00
#
_symmetry.space_group_name_H-M   'P 1'
#
loop_
_entity.id
_entity.type
_entity.pdbx_description
1 polymer ?
#
loop_
_entity_poly.entity_id
_entity_poly.type
_entity_poly.pdbx_seq_one_letter_code
_entity_poly.pdbx_strand_id
1 'polypeptide(L)'
;MMPMFYEKKNVKDAHTLLKYSMEKYRPNEPMHGPIALSVEYLFPYPKGTPKCRQIEGAPMVQRPDVDNIQKLFQDVMTEMGFWDDDSQIWKLTLVKKRTVIEPMIKVSIWQTGGL
;
A
#
# COMPACT_ATOMS: atom_id res chain seq x y z
N MET A 1 0.68 -6.62 7.40
CA MET A 1 -0.02 -5.32 7.43
C MET A 1 0.91 -4.22 7.90
N MET A 2 0.83 -3.07 7.28
CA MET A 2 1.67 -1.93 7.64
C MET A 2 0.81 -0.73 8.00
N PRO A 3 1.23 0.07 9.03
CA PRO A 3 0.55 1.34 9.28
C PRO A 3 0.67 2.24 8.05
N MET A 4 -0.40 2.97 7.76
CA MET A 4 -0.39 3.92 6.66
C MET A 4 -0.09 5.32 7.19
N PHE A 5 1.00 5.91 6.69
CA PHE A 5 1.36 7.28 6.99
C PHE A 5 1.27 8.08 5.70
N TYR A 6 0.19 8.81 5.53
CA TYR A 6 0.01 9.67 4.37
C TYR A 6 -0.22 11.10 4.83
N GLU A 7 0.76 11.96 4.55
CA GLU A 7 0.64 13.38 4.77
C GLU A 7 0.77 14.11 3.45
N LYS A 8 -0.18 14.98 3.17
CA LYS A 8 -0.21 15.76 1.94
C LYS A 8 0.95 16.74 1.80
N LYS A 9 1.61 17.05 2.90
CA LYS A 9 2.53 18.17 2.97
C LYS A 9 3.87 17.94 2.31
N ASN A 10 4.34 16.70 2.24
CA ASN A 10 5.70 16.45 1.79
C ASN A 10 5.86 15.00 1.32
N VAL A 11 6.07 14.86 0.02
CA VAL A 11 6.29 13.54 -0.61
C VAL A 11 7.54 12.87 -0.04
N LYS A 12 8.56 13.65 0.32
CA LYS A 12 9.77 13.10 0.96
C LYS A 12 9.47 12.46 2.30
N ASP A 13 8.62 13.08 3.11
CA ASP A 13 8.29 12.54 4.42
C ASP A 13 7.48 11.25 4.28
N ALA A 14 6.54 11.21 3.34
CA ALA A 14 5.77 10.00 3.06
C ALA A 14 6.69 8.87 2.59
N HIS A 15 7.64 9.16 1.72
CA HIS A 15 8.63 8.20 1.24
C HIS A 15 9.46 7.64 2.39
N THR A 16 9.97 8.51 3.26
CA THR A 16 10.78 8.12 4.41
C THR A 16 9.98 7.27 5.40
N LEU A 17 8.75 7.67 5.68
CA LEU A 17 7.88 6.92 6.59
C LEU A 17 7.54 5.54 6.05
N LEU A 18 7.28 5.43 4.75
CA LEU A 18 7.02 4.15 4.11
C LEU A 18 8.25 3.23 4.20
N LYS A 19 9.43 3.76 3.93
CA LYS A 19 10.68 2.98 4.07
C LYS A 19 10.83 2.44 5.48
N TYR A 20 10.64 3.30 6.46
CA TYR A 20 10.74 2.91 7.86
C TYR A 20 9.73 1.82 8.22
N SER A 21 8.49 1.98 7.78
CA SER A 21 7.44 1.01 8.05
C SER A 21 7.66 -0.34 7.38
N MET A 22 8.30 -0.34 6.21
CA MET A 22 8.57 -1.56 5.44
C MET A 22 9.77 -2.34 5.92
N GLU A 23 10.67 -1.72 6.68
CA GLU A 23 11.97 -2.32 7.03
C GLU A 23 11.81 -3.69 7.68
N LYS A 24 10.89 -3.85 8.60
CA LYS A 24 10.69 -5.13 9.29
C LYS A 24 10.09 -6.23 8.42
N TYR A 25 9.51 -5.88 7.28
CA TYR A 25 8.91 -6.84 6.36
C TYR A 25 9.81 -7.14 5.16
N ARG A 26 10.94 -6.48 5.09
CA ARG A 26 11.88 -6.58 3.99
C ARG A 26 12.42 -8.00 3.89
N PRO A 27 12.36 -8.64 2.70
CA PRO A 27 12.93 -9.98 2.55
C PRO A 27 14.45 -9.94 2.58
N ASN A 28 15.08 -11.07 2.95
CA ASN A 28 16.53 -11.17 2.95
C ASN A 28 17.11 -11.07 1.55
N GLU A 29 16.37 -11.58 0.57
CA GLU A 29 16.75 -11.51 -0.84
C GLU A 29 15.56 -11.01 -1.66
N PRO A 30 15.80 -10.24 -2.72
CA PRO A 30 14.71 -9.82 -3.59
C PRO A 30 13.99 -11.02 -4.20
N MET A 31 12.68 -10.90 -4.35
CA MET A 31 11.90 -11.90 -5.05
C MET A 31 12.22 -11.84 -6.55
N HIS A 32 12.33 -12.98 -7.18
CA HIS A 32 12.65 -13.10 -8.60
C HIS A 32 11.44 -13.62 -9.39
N GLY A 33 11.42 -13.35 -10.68
CA GLY A 33 10.39 -13.84 -11.57
C GLY A 33 9.07 -13.07 -11.45
N PRO A 34 7.99 -13.57 -12.05
CA PRO A 34 6.71 -12.87 -12.07
C PRO A 34 6.10 -12.73 -10.69
N ILE A 35 5.58 -11.54 -10.41
CA ILE A 35 4.96 -11.21 -9.12
C ILE A 35 3.53 -10.73 -9.35
N ALA A 36 2.60 -11.26 -8.55
CA ALA A 36 1.25 -10.73 -8.44
C ALA A 36 1.16 -9.95 -7.14
N LEU A 37 0.71 -8.71 -7.21
CA LEU A 37 0.65 -7.80 -6.08
C LEU A 37 -0.78 -7.33 -5.86
N SER A 38 -1.23 -7.39 -4.61
CA SER A 38 -2.52 -6.86 -4.21
C SER A 38 -2.32 -5.92 -3.03
N VAL A 39 -2.82 -4.71 -3.13
CA VAL A 39 -2.67 -3.70 -2.09
C VAL A 39 -4.02 -3.09 -1.76
N GLU A 40 -4.38 -3.11 -0.48
CA GLU A 40 -5.56 -2.43 0.03
C GLU A 40 -5.11 -1.27 0.90
N TYR A 41 -5.56 -0.07 0.54
CA TYR A 41 -5.30 1.13 1.31
C TYR A 41 -6.54 1.42 2.16
N LEU A 42 -6.39 1.35 3.48
CA LEU A 42 -7.48 1.57 4.43
C LEU A 42 -7.35 2.94 5.07
N PHE A 43 -8.30 3.81 4.78
CA PHE A 43 -8.35 5.18 5.30
C PHE A 43 -9.46 5.31 6.35
N PRO A 44 -9.18 5.93 7.49
CA PRO A 44 -10.22 6.16 8.48
C PRO A 44 -11.27 7.15 7.96
N TYR A 45 -12.45 7.07 8.53
CA TYR A 45 -13.48 8.05 8.22
C TYR A 45 -13.06 9.43 8.74
N PRO A 46 -13.45 10.52 8.04
CA PRO A 46 -13.17 11.85 8.52
C PRO A 46 -13.80 12.09 9.89
N LYS A 47 -13.18 12.93 10.70
CA LYS A 47 -13.74 13.38 11.98
C LYS A 47 -15.14 13.93 11.76
N GLY A 48 -16.07 13.57 12.65
CA GLY A 48 -17.44 14.03 12.56
C GLY A 48 -18.36 13.18 11.72
N THR A 49 -17.84 12.11 11.07
CA THR A 49 -18.71 11.18 10.36
C THR A 49 -19.57 10.42 11.37
N PRO A 50 -20.92 10.46 11.23
CA PRO A 50 -21.79 9.74 12.16
C PRO A 50 -21.49 8.24 12.13
N LYS A 51 -21.48 7.60 13.31
CA LYS A 51 -21.20 6.17 13.42
C LYS A 51 -22.12 5.31 12.56
N CYS A 52 -23.38 5.70 12.42
CA CYS A 52 -24.34 4.97 11.59
C CYS A 52 -23.98 4.95 10.10
N ARG A 53 -23.10 5.85 9.67
CA ARG A 53 -22.63 5.92 8.28
C ARG A 53 -21.26 5.30 8.11
N GLN A 54 -20.62 4.85 9.17
CA GLN A 54 -19.30 4.24 9.12
C GLN A 54 -19.41 2.75 8.89
N ILE A 55 -19.19 2.33 7.65
CA ILE A 55 -19.26 0.93 7.25
C ILE A 55 -17.82 0.48 6.97
N GLU A 56 -17.41 -0.62 7.59
CA GLU A 56 -16.09 -1.18 7.37
C GLU A 56 -15.96 -1.70 5.94
N GLY A 57 -14.89 -1.28 5.26
CA GLY A 57 -14.62 -1.73 3.91
C GLY A 57 -15.37 -1.00 2.80
N ALA A 58 -16.07 0.09 3.13
CA ALA A 58 -16.77 0.86 2.13
C ALA A 58 -15.77 1.47 1.12
N PRO A 59 -16.13 1.54 -0.17
CA PRO A 59 -15.25 2.18 -1.15
C PRO A 59 -14.96 3.62 -0.79
N MET A 60 -13.68 4.01 -0.90
CA MET A 60 -13.27 5.39 -0.71
C MET A 60 -13.11 6.05 -2.07
N VAL A 61 -13.83 7.13 -2.29
CA VAL A 61 -13.83 7.81 -3.59
C VAL A 61 -13.25 9.23 -3.51
N GLN A 62 -12.72 9.62 -2.37
CA GLN A 62 -12.05 10.90 -2.19
C GLN A 62 -10.55 10.76 -2.47
N ARG A 63 -9.89 11.92 -2.62
CA ARG A 63 -8.43 11.95 -2.76
C ARG A 63 -7.75 11.37 -1.52
N PRO A 64 -6.55 10.78 -1.65
CA PRO A 64 -5.70 10.77 -2.83
C PRO A 64 -6.11 9.70 -3.85
N ASP A 65 -5.69 9.89 -5.10
CA ASP A 65 -5.94 8.91 -6.16
C ASP A 65 -5.13 7.64 -5.92
N VAL A 66 -5.74 6.49 -6.17
CA VAL A 66 -5.10 5.20 -5.87
C VAL A 66 -3.82 4.97 -6.68
N ASP A 67 -3.78 5.42 -7.91
CA ASP A 67 -2.59 5.25 -8.75
C ASP A 67 -1.42 6.08 -8.25
N ASN A 68 -1.67 7.27 -7.73
CA ASN A 68 -0.62 8.12 -7.17
C ASN A 68 -0.03 7.52 -5.89
N ILE A 69 -0.89 6.99 -5.03
CA ILE A 69 -0.43 6.31 -3.80
C ILE A 69 0.41 5.09 -4.18
N GLN A 70 -0.08 4.30 -5.12
CA GLN A 70 0.58 3.06 -5.53
C GLN A 70 1.94 3.32 -6.17
N LYS A 71 2.05 4.37 -6.97
CA LYS A 71 3.32 4.71 -7.58
C LYS A 71 4.41 4.95 -6.54
N LEU A 72 4.10 5.74 -5.52
CA LEU A 72 5.01 6.00 -4.43
C LEU A 72 5.33 4.71 -3.66
N PHE A 73 4.31 3.97 -3.30
CA PHE A 73 4.44 2.73 -2.51
C PHE A 73 5.30 1.70 -3.24
N GLN A 74 5.02 1.50 -4.52
CA GLN A 74 5.75 0.53 -5.35
C GLN A 74 7.20 0.93 -5.56
N ASP A 75 7.47 2.22 -5.76
CA ASP A 75 8.84 2.74 -5.89
C ASP A 75 9.63 2.46 -4.61
N VAL A 76 9.01 2.67 -3.44
CA VAL A 76 9.67 2.40 -2.17
C VAL A 76 9.94 0.91 -1.99
N MET A 77 9.00 0.04 -2.34
CA MET A 77 9.21 -1.40 -2.26
C MET A 77 10.36 -1.86 -3.17
N THR A 78 10.46 -1.29 -4.37
CA THR A 78 11.56 -1.58 -5.29
C THR A 78 12.89 -1.14 -4.68
N GLU A 79 12.96 0.06 -4.14
CA GLU A 79 14.15 0.57 -3.46
C GLU A 79 14.57 -0.30 -2.29
N MET A 80 13.60 -0.81 -1.53
CA MET A 80 13.86 -1.65 -0.36
C MET A 80 14.26 -3.08 -0.72
N GLY A 81 14.23 -3.44 -1.98
CA GLY A 81 14.67 -4.76 -2.42
C GLY A 81 13.65 -5.86 -2.23
N PHE A 82 12.35 -5.56 -2.29
CA PHE A 82 11.32 -6.60 -2.26
C PHE A 82 11.37 -7.45 -3.52
N TRP A 83 11.77 -6.86 -4.64
CA TRP A 83 11.97 -7.53 -5.93
C TRP A 83 13.12 -6.83 -6.67
N ASP A 84 13.55 -7.39 -7.80
CA ASP A 84 14.66 -6.82 -8.56
C ASP A 84 14.21 -5.57 -9.34
N ASP A 85 13.02 -5.63 -9.91
CA ASP A 85 12.51 -4.54 -10.74
C ASP A 85 10.98 -4.59 -10.74
N ASP A 86 10.34 -3.43 -10.75
CA ASP A 86 8.88 -3.36 -10.74
C ASP A 86 8.23 -3.89 -12.01
N SER A 87 9.00 -4.07 -13.08
CA SER A 87 8.52 -4.74 -14.29
C SER A 87 8.14 -6.20 -14.06
N GLN A 88 8.57 -6.80 -12.95
CA GLN A 88 8.20 -8.17 -12.57
C GLN A 88 6.73 -8.27 -12.19
N ILE A 89 6.09 -7.16 -11.85
CA ILE A 89 4.68 -7.14 -11.45
C ILE A 89 3.82 -7.24 -12.70
N TRP A 90 3.24 -8.43 -12.91
CA TRP A 90 2.39 -8.68 -14.09
C TRP A 90 0.91 -8.59 -13.75
N LYS A 91 0.55 -8.66 -12.46
CA LYS A 91 -0.82 -8.54 -12.00
C LYS A 91 -0.84 -7.62 -10.80
N LEU A 92 -1.65 -6.58 -10.85
CA LEU A 92 -1.74 -5.59 -9.80
C LEU A 92 -3.19 -5.31 -9.47
N THR A 93 -3.56 -5.52 -8.21
CA THR A 93 -4.90 -5.22 -7.71
C THR A 93 -4.78 -4.13 -6.66
N LEU A 94 -5.50 -3.04 -6.85
CA LEU A 94 -5.47 -1.88 -5.96
C LEU A 94 -6.88 -1.56 -5.47
N VAL A 95 -7.00 -1.33 -4.18
CA VAL A 95 -8.29 -0.99 -3.58
C VAL A 95 -8.09 0.12 -2.57
N LYS A 96 -8.98 1.10 -2.57
CA LYS A 96 -9.09 2.11 -1.51
C LYS A 96 -10.39 1.89 -0.76
N LYS A 97 -10.29 1.71 0.54
CA LYS A 97 -11.46 1.46 1.40
C LYS A 97 -11.44 2.33 2.63
N ARG A 98 -12.61 2.55 3.20
CA ARG A 98 -12.74 3.16 4.52
C ARG A 98 -12.58 2.09 5.61
N THR A 99 -12.06 2.51 6.75
CA THR A 99 -11.96 1.63 7.91
C THR A 99 -12.43 2.37 9.15
N VAL A 100 -13.02 1.63 10.09
CA VAL A 100 -13.42 2.16 11.40
C VAL A 100 -12.32 1.98 12.44
N ILE A 101 -11.24 1.32 12.05
CA ILE A 101 -10.05 1.13 12.88
C ILE A 101 -8.91 2.02 12.38
N GLU A 102 -7.67 1.71 12.75
CA GLU A 102 -6.51 2.49 12.38
C GLU A 102 -6.22 2.45 10.88
N PRO A 103 -5.67 3.53 10.30
CA PRO A 103 -5.24 3.52 8.90
C PRO A 103 -4.16 2.46 8.69
N MET A 104 -4.24 1.77 7.54
CA MET A 104 -3.40 0.62 7.33
C MET A 104 -3.26 0.31 5.84
N ILE A 105 -2.14 -0.28 5.47
CA ILE A 105 -1.92 -0.80 4.12
C ILE A 105 -1.80 -2.32 4.25
N LYS A 106 -2.68 -3.04 3.57
CA LYS A 106 -2.62 -4.50 3.52
C LYS A 106 -2.00 -4.90 2.20
N VAL A 107 -0.90 -5.65 2.26
CA VAL A 107 -0.14 -6.06 1.08
C VAL A 107 -0.12 -7.57 1.00
N SER A 108 -0.43 -8.09 -0.17
CA SER A 108 -0.30 -9.51 -0.47
C SER A 108 0.56 -9.66 -1.72
N ILE A 109 1.58 -10.49 -1.64
CA ILE A 109 2.54 -10.71 -2.72
C ILE A 109 2.60 -12.20 -3.01
N TRP A 110 2.45 -12.55 -4.29
CA TRP A 110 2.59 -13.94 -4.74
C TRP A 110 3.70 -14.02 -5.78
N GLN A 111 4.64 -14.92 -5.58
CA GLN A 111 5.59 -15.27 -6.61
C GLN A 111 4.95 -16.34 -7.48
N THR A 112 4.92 -16.10 -8.78
CA THR A 112 4.44 -17.08 -9.74
C THR A 112 5.66 -17.91 -10.17
N GLY A 113 5.87 -19.03 -9.49
CA GLY A 113 6.99 -19.89 -9.81
C GLY A 113 6.74 -20.75 -11.04
N GLY A 114 7.82 -21.26 -11.65
CA GLY A 114 7.74 -22.24 -12.70
C GLY A 114 7.40 -21.73 -14.09
N LEU A 115 7.45 -20.43 -14.30
CA LEU A 115 7.24 -19.86 -15.64
C LEU A 115 8.56 -19.56 -16.32
#